data_2d629d69920c7f9a16c46834b36fb555
#
_entry.id   2d629d69920c7f9a16c46834b36fb555
#
_cell.length_a   1.000
_cell.length_b   1.000
_cell.length_c   1.000
_cell.angle_alpha   90.00
_cell.angle_beta   90.00
_cell.angle_gamma   90.00
#
_symmetry.space_group_name_H-M   'P 1'
#
loop_
_entity.id
_entity.type
_entity.pdbx_description
1 polymer ?
#
loop_
_entity_poly.entity_id
_entity_poly.type
_entity_poly.pdbx_seq_one_letter_code
_entity_poly.pdbx_strand_id
1 'polypeptide(L)'
;MLVKEIMDQKKLTKRELSILSGIPYSTISDIVSSKADITKSSADTVYRLAEALGVTMEELLAEHLEKRCDFELFKSNVCHKLKECGDVEYMIEILEGDEIGIYYRRKWYPEAFYLLGLLDYLSRVNEVPVCTDYNAMRKQKLDKSGSDKRSAVGICQNRLYT
;
A
#
# COMPACT_ATOMS: atom_id res chain seq x y z
N MET A 1 1.59 5.30 6.23
CA MET A 1 0.50 5.00 7.21
C MET A 1 -0.57 6.05 7.08
N LEU A 2 -1.82 5.67 6.82
CA LEU A 2 -2.90 6.64 6.64
C LEU A 2 -3.28 7.27 7.99
N VAL A 3 -3.64 8.57 7.98
CA VAL A 3 -4.10 9.30 9.18
C VAL A 3 -5.15 8.50 9.97
N LYS A 4 -6.06 7.84 9.25
CA LYS A 4 -7.09 7.00 9.86
C LYS A 4 -6.52 5.82 10.65
N GLU A 5 -5.52 5.14 10.12
CA GLU A 5 -4.89 3.98 10.78
C GLU A 5 -4.19 4.40 12.08
N ILE A 6 -3.49 5.54 12.07
CA ILE A 6 -2.85 6.10 13.26
C ILE A 6 -3.90 6.47 14.33
N MET A 7 -5.01 7.08 13.89
CA MET A 7 -6.13 7.40 14.79
C MET A 7 -6.73 6.14 15.43
N ASP A 8 -6.94 5.09 14.62
CA ASP A 8 -7.52 3.83 15.09
C ASP A 8 -6.57 3.12 16.09
N GLN A 9 -5.27 3.13 15.83
CA GLN A 9 -4.26 2.60 16.76
C GLN A 9 -4.23 3.36 18.10
N LYS A 10 -4.38 4.69 18.05
CA LYS A 10 -4.40 5.56 19.23
C LYS A 10 -5.78 5.71 19.85
N LYS A 11 -6.80 5.08 19.26
CA LYS A 11 -8.22 5.18 19.69
C LYS A 11 -8.72 6.63 19.75
N LEU A 12 -8.22 7.48 18.84
CA LEU A 12 -8.59 8.88 18.74
C LEU A 12 -9.80 9.06 17.82
N THR A 13 -10.76 9.85 18.27
CA THR A 13 -11.88 10.30 17.42
C THR A 13 -11.47 11.53 16.60
N LYS A 14 -12.17 11.78 15.49
CA LYS A 14 -11.94 12.99 14.67
C LYS A 14 -12.10 14.28 15.47
N ARG A 15 -12.98 14.28 16.47
CA ARG A 15 -13.24 15.43 17.32
C ARG A 15 -12.08 15.69 18.29
N GLU A 16 -11.55 14.65 18.90
CA GLU A 16 -10.38 14.76 19.76
C GLU A 16 -9.16 15.21 18.97
N LEU A 17 -8.94 14.65 17.79
CA LEU A 17 -7.85 15.07 16.90
C LEU A 17 -7.99 16.56 16.51
N SER A 18 -9.21 17.04 16.24
CA SER A 18 -9.47 18.45 15.97
C SER A 18 -9.10 19.34 17.16
N ILE A 19 -9.41 18.91 18.37
CA ILE A 19 -9.09 19.66 19.61
C ILE A 19 -7.56 19.66 19.83
N LEU A 20 -6.91 18.50 19.71
CA LEU A 20 -5.48 18.35 19.96
C LEU A 20 -4.63 19.11 18.94
N SER A 21 -5.01 19.08 17.68
CA SER A 21 -4.25 19.73 16.60
C SER A 21 -4.62 21.21 16.40
N GLY A 22 -5.75 21.67 16.97
CA GLY A 22 -6.28 23.01 16.70
C GLY A 22 -6.76 23.21 15.26
N ILE A 23 -6.96 22.12 14.49
CA ILE A 23 -7.43 22.16 13.11
C ILE A 23 -8.95 22.03 13.10
N PRO A 24 -9.70 22.79 12.25
CA PRO A 24 -11.13 22.68 12.14
C PRO A 24 -11.60 21.24 11.88
N TYR A 25 -12.67 20.83 12.54
CA TYR A 25 -13.23 19.48 12.40
C TYR A 25 -13.56 19.09 10.95
N SER A 26 -14.06 20.06 10.15
CA SER A 26 -14.34 19.85 8.71
C SER A 26 -13.07 19.40 7.97
N THR A 27 -11.96 20.11 8.18
CA THR A 27 -10.65 19.80 7.58
C THR A 27 -10.16 18.40 7.99
N ILE A 28 -10.22 18.07 9.29
CA ILE A 28 -9.87 16.74 9.77
C ILE A 28 -10.77 15.68 9.12
N SER A 29 -12.07 15.93 9.07
CA SER A 29 -13.03 14.98 8.48
C SER A 29 -12.73 14.74 6.99
N ASP A 30 -12.37 15.76 6.24
CA ASP A 30 -12.06 15.67 4.82
C ASP A 30 -10.74 14.92 4.58
N ILE A 31 -9.71 15.18 5.38
CA ILE A 31 -8.43 14.45 5.33
C ILE A 31 -8.64 12.97 5.67
N VAL A 32 -9.29 12.67 6.80
CA VAL A 32 -9.50 11.29 7.27
C VAL A 32 -10.39 10.48 6.32
N SER A 33 -11.34 11.14 5.63
CA SER A 33 -12.19 10.49 4.62
C SER A 33 -11.59 10.48 3.20
N SER A 34 -10.34 10.89 3.06
CA SER A 34 -9.62 11.00 1.77
C SER A 34 -10.33 11.89 0.73
N LYS A 35 -11.18 12.82 1.18
CA LYS A 35 -11.78 13.85 0.33
C LYS A 35 -10.80 14.98 0.05
N ALA A 36 -9.96 15.31 1.02
CA ALA A 36 -8.87 16.26 0.87
C ALA A 36 -7.53 15.52 0.86
N ASP A 37 -6.66 15.91 -0.08
CA ASP A 37 -5.29 15.41 -0.18
C ASP A 37 -4.42 16.16 0.81
N ILE A 38 -3.84 15.44 1.78
CA ILE A 38 -2.98 16.02 2.81
C ILE A 38 -1.75 16.71 2.23
N THR A 39 -1.24 16.26 1.08
CA THR A 39 -0.07 16.88 0.42
C THR A 39 -0.35 18.28 -0.11
N LYS A 40 -1.64 18.62 -0.27
CA LYS A 40 -2.09 19.96 -0.70
C LYS A 40 -2.46 20.86 0.48
N SER A 41 -2.36 20.35 1.69
CA SER A 41 -2.59 21.13 2.90
C SER A 41 -1.37 22.05 3.18
N SER A 42 -1.60 23.12 3.96
CA SER A 42 -0.49 23.96 4.37
C SER A 42 0.50 23.19 5.25
N ALA A 43 1.78 23.54 5.21
CA ALA A 43 2.81 22.94 6.05
C ALA A 43 2.45 23.05 7.56
N ASP A 44 1.82 24.13 7.98
CA ASP A 44 1.32 24.34 9.35
C ASP A 44 0.25 23.27 9.71
N THR A 45 -0.68 22.99 8.80
CA THR A 45 -1.71 21.95 8.99
C THR A 45 -1.07 20.57 9.13
N VAL A 46 -0.12 20.23 8.25
CA VAL A 46 0.57 18.93 8.29
C VAL A 46 1.40 18.81 9.57
N TYR A 47 2.11 19.85 9.97
CA TYR A 47 2.91 19.89 11.20
C TYR A 47 2.03 19.63 12.44
N ARG A 48 0.95 20.41 12.61
CA ARG A 48 0.04 20.26 13.76
C ARG A 48 -0.62 18.88 13.79
N LEU A 49 -0.93 18.33 12.63
CA LEU A 49 -1.52 17.01 12.53
C LEU A 49 -0.51 15.93 12.95
N ALA A 50 0.73 16.03 12.48
CA ALA A 50 1.82 15.13 12.84
C ALA A 50 2.12 15.20 14.36
N GLU A 51 2.19 16.39 14.93
CA GLU A 51 2.38 16.63 16.37
C GLU A 51 1.24 16.01 17.20
N ALA A 52 -0.01 16.25 16.83
CA ALA A 52 -1.18 15.70 17.52
C ALA A 52 -1.25 14.17 17.43
N LEU A 53 -0.79 13.61 16.32
CA LEU A 53 -0.70 12.16 16.10
C LEU A 53 0.59 11.55 16.68
N GLY A 54 1.58 12.36 17.12
CA GLY A 54 2.85 11.89 17.66
C GLY A 54 3.67 11.09 16.64
N VAL A 55 3.68 11.55 15.40
CA VAL A 55 4.46 11.02 14.27
C VAL A 55 5.23 12.15 13.61
N THR A 56 6.21 11.85 12.76
CA THR A 56 6.88 12.88 11.97
C THR A 56 6.05 13.29 10.75
N MET A 57 6.33 14.47 10.19
CA MET A 57 5.68 14.91 8.96
C MET A 57 6.01 13.96 7.79
N GLU A 58 7.24 13.45 7.76
CA GLU A 58 7.72 12.50 6.77
C GLU A 58 6.92 11.19 6.84
N GLU A 59 6.71 10.63 8.03
CA GLU A 59 5.90 9.44 8.23
C GLU A 59 4.45 9.67 7.80
N LEU A 60 3.89 10.83 8.12
CA LEU A 60 2.52 11.19 7.75
C LEU A 60 2.34 11.35 6.24
N LEU A 61 3.36 11.87 5.55
CA LEU A 61 3.35 12.13 4.11
C LEU A 61 3.92 10.99 3.27
N ALA A 62 4.65 10.03 3.86
CA ALA A 62 5.38 9.00 3.14
C ALA A 62 4.53 8.30 2.07
N GLU A 63 3.31 7.89 2.42
CA GLU A 63 2.42 7.22 1.45
C GLU A 63 1.97 8.10 0.29
N HIS A 64 1.93 9.41 0.49
CA HIS A 64 1.49 10.36 -0.53
C HIS A 64 2.64 10.87 -1.40
N LEU A 65 3.87 10.85 -0.88
CA LEU A 65 5.07 11.34 -1.57
C LEU A 65 5.77 10.26 -2.38
N GLU A 66 5.56 8.98 -2.07
CA GLU A 66 6.10 7.91 -2.88
C GLU A 66 5.49 7.92 -4.28
N LYS A 67 6.33 8.30 -5.25
CA LYS A 67 5.95 8.27 -6.66
C LYS A 67 5.88 6.83 -7.14
N ARG A 68 4.72 6.44 -7.67
CA ARG A 68 4.58 5.19 -8.40
C ARG A 68 5.58 5.17 -9.55
N CYS A 69 6.48 4.22 -9.55
CA CYS A 69 7.38 4.00 -10.70
C CYS A 69 6.63 3.33 -11.85
N ASP A 70 7.23 3.34 -13.04
CA ASP A 70 6.71 2.55 -14.16
C ASP A 70 6.67 1.06 -13.79
N PHE A 71 5.64 0.35 -14.27
CA PHE A 71 5.42 -1.05 -13.89
C PHE A 71 6.54 -1.98 -14.37
N GLU A 72 7.17 -1.67 -15.53
CA GLU A 72 8.32 -2.44 -16.02
C GLU A 72 9.54 -2.25 -15.11
N LEU A 73 9.78 -1.00 -14.67
CA LEU A 73 10.83 -0.70 -13.71
C LEU A 73 10.55 -1.37 -12.36
N PHE A 74 9.31 -1.36 -11.91
CA PHE A 74 8.90 -2.07 -10.69
C PHE A 74 9.23 -3.57 -10.76
N LYS A 75 8.84 -4.25 -11.84
CA LYS A 75 9.16 -5.67 -12.05
C LYS A 75 10.67 -5.93 -12.07
N SER A 76 11.42 -5.05 -12.73
CA SER A 76 12.88 -5.15 -12.77
C SER A 76 13.48 -5.05 -11.38
N ASN A 77 13.04 -4.10 -10.56
CA ASN A 77 13.51 -3.93 -9.18
C ASN A 77 13.17 -5.15 -8.32
N VAL A 78 11.96 -5.69 -8.45
CA VAL A 78 11.53 -6.93 -7.77
C VAL A 78 12.43 -8.10 -8.15
N CYS A 79 12.68 -8.30 -9.45
CA CYS A 79 13.55 -9.37 -9.91
C CYS A 79 15.00 -9.20 -9.43
N HIS A 80 15.48 -7.96 -9.36
CA HIS A 80 16.83 -7.67 -8.87
C HIS A 80 16.97 -8.00 -7.39
N LYS A 81 16.03 -7.50 -6.58
CA LYS A 81 15.97 -7.76 -5.14
C LYS A 81 15.87 -9.25 -4.83
N LEU A 82 15.00 -9.97 -5.55
CA LEU A 82 14.85 -11.43 -5.41
C LEU A 82 16.17 -12.18 -5.67
N LYS A 83 16.96 -11.74 -6.69
CA LYS A 83 18.27 -12.34 -6.98
C LYS A 83 19.30 -12.02 -5.91
N GLU A 84 19.22 -10.88 -5.27
CA GLU A 84 20.16 -10.46 -4.23
C GLU A 84 19.94 -11.18 -2.90
N CYS A 85 18.69 -11.26 -2.44
CA CYS A 85 18.39 -11.85 -1.12
C CYS A 85 17.97 -13.32 -1.17
N GLY A 86 17.49 -13.81 -2.33
CA GLY A 86 16.97 -15.17 -2.47
C GLY A 86 15.50 -15.31 -2.12
N ASP A 87 14.93 -16.48 -2.45
CA ASP A 87 13.47 -16.70 -2.43
C ASP A 87 12.85 -16.54 -1.04
N VAL A 88 13.43 -17.20 -0.05
CA VAL A 88 12.85 -17.27 1.31
C VAL A 88 12.94 -15.91 2.01
N GLU A 89 14.11 -15.27 1.94
CA GLU A 89 14.31 -13.96 2.55
C GLU A 89 13.39 -12.91 1.92
N TYR A 90 13.24 -12.96 0.60
CA TYR A 90 12.34 -12.06 -0.10
C TYR A 90 10.88 -12.26 0.28
N MET A 91 10.43 -13.52 0.48
CA MET A 91 9.09 -13.80 0.99
C MET A 91 8.87 -13.21 2.39
N ILE A 92 9.86 -13.34 3.27
CA ILE A 92 9.81 -12.77 4.63
C ILE A 92 9.67 -11.25 4.56
N GLU A 93 10.50 -10.57 3.77
CA GLU A 93 10.43 -9.11 3.61
C GLU A 93 9.07 -8.63 3.10
N ILE A 94 8.50 -9.28 2.07
CA ILE A 94 7.17 -8.94 1.55
C ILE A 94 6.10 -9.05 2.64
N LEU A 95 6.17 -10.09 3.46
CA LEU A 95 5.18 -10.38 4.50
C LEU A 95 5.34 -9.46 5.71
N GLU A 96 6.56 -9.24 6.18
CA GLU A 96 6.83 -8.34 7.32
C GLU A 96 6.51 -6.88 6.99
N GLY A 97 6.84 -6.46 5.77
CA GLY A 97 6.55 -5.10 5.28
C GLY A 97 5.11 -4.88 4.85
N ASP A 98 4.26 -5.92 4.77
CA ASP A 98 2.92 -5.88 4.18
C ASP A 98 2.88 -5.14 2.82
N GLU A 99 3.93 -5.30 2.00
CA GLU A 99 4.06 -4.57 0.73
C GLU A 99 2.85 -4.77 -0.18
N ILE A 100 2.31 -5.99 -0.24
CA ILE A 100 1.12 -6.32 -1.03
C ILE A 100 -0.09 -5.52 -0.54
N GLY A 101 -0.32 -5.48 0.77
CA GLY A 101 -1.41 -4.72 1.37
C GLY A 101 -1.25 -3.22 1.16
N ILE A 102 -0.03 -2.70 1.28
CA ILE A 102 0.28 -1.28 1.03
C ILE A 102 -0.08 -0.90 -0.41
N TYR A 103 0.42 -1.63 -1.40
CA TYR A 103 0.11 -1.33 -2.81
C TYR A 103 -1.39 -1.48 -3.11
N TYR A 104 -2.04 -2.47 -2.53
CA TYR A 104 -3.47 -2.67 -2.68
C TYR A 104 -4.30 -1.49 -2.11
N ARG A 105 -3.97 -1.01 -0.91
CA ARG A 105 -4.62 0.17 -0.29
C ARG A 105 -4.40 1.44 -1.11
N ARG A 106 -3.23 1.59 -1.75
CA ARG A 106 -2.90 2.69 -2.68
C ARG A 106 -3.58 2.56 -4.04
N LYS A 107 -4.35 1.50 -4.28
CA LYS A 107 -4.97 1.18 -5.58
C LYS A 107 -3.94 0.94 -6.70
N TRP A 108 -2.72 0.58 -6.35
CA TRP A 108 -1.69 0.15 -7.29
C TRP A 108 -1.84 -1.35 -7.54
N TYR A 109 -2.98 -1.70 -8.14
CA TYR A 109 -3.39 -3.09 -8.31
C TYR A 109 -2.42 -3.94 -9.13
N PRO A 110 -1.81 -3.46 -10.24
CA PRO A 110 -0.83 -4.23 -10.98
C PRO A 110 0.35 -4.67 -10.12
N GLU A 111 0.90 -3.79 -9.29
CA GLU A 111 2.01 -4.06 -8.39
C GLU A 111 1.60 -5.03 -7.28
N ALA A 112 0.45 -4.77 -6.64
CA ALA A 112 -0.08 -5.62 -5.57
C ALA A 112 -0.32 -7.06 -6.05
N PHE A 113 -0.98 -7.24 -7.20
CA PHE A 113 -1.25 -8.58 -7.74
C PHE A 113 -0.01 -9.25 -8.33
N TYR A 114 0.96 -8.49 -8.83
CA TYR A 114 2.25 -9.05 -9.26
C TYR A 114 3.00 -9.65 -8.06
N LEU A 115 3.13 -8.91 -6.95
CA LEU A 115 3.77 -9.42 -5.74
C LEU A 115 3.00 -10.59 -5.14
N LEU A 116 1.67 -10.55 -5.12
CA LEU A 116 0.86 -11.66 -4.62
C LEU A 116 1.07 -12.93 -5.47
N GLY A 117 1.09 -12.80 -6.79
CA GLY A 117 1.37 -13.92 -7.69
C GLY A 117 2.78 -14.47 -7.52
N LEU A 118 3.77 -13.59 -7.33
CA LEU A 118 5.14 -13.98 -7.06
C LEU A 118 5.27 -14.70 -5.71
N LEU A 119 4.66 -14.17 -4.64
CA LEU A 119 4.64 -14.81 -3.32
C LEU A 119 4.02 -16.21 -3.38
N ASP A 120 2.91 -16.37 -4.08
CA ASP A 120 2.24 -17.67 -4.26
C ASP A 120 3.11 -18.66 -5.06
N TYR A 121 3.83 -18.16 -6.07
CA TYR A 121 4.78 -18.95 -6.84
C TYR A 121 5.96 -19.42 -5.99
N LEU A 122 6.62 -18.49 -5.28
CA LEU A 122 7.75 -18.80 -4.42
C LEU A 122 7.35 -19.76 -3.30
N SER A 123 6.16 -19.58 -2.70
CA SER A 123 5.65 -20.51 -1.69
C SER A 123 5.56 -21.93 -2.21
N ARG A 124 5.06 -22.13 -3.44
CA ARG A 124 4.95 -23.45 -4.05
C ARG A 124 6.29 -24.06 -4.41
N VAL A 125 7.22 -23.27 -4.95
CA VAL A 125 8.56 -23.75 -5.34
C VAL A 125 9.39 -24.16 -4.14
N ASN A 126 9.23 -23.44 -3.02
CA ASN A 126 9.96 -23.71 -1.77
C ASN A 126 9.19 -24.60 -0.80
N GLU A 127 8.06 -25.19 -1.22
CA GLU A 127 7.24 -26.08 -0.39
C GLU A 127 6.74 -25.43 0.93
N VAL A 128 6.58 -24.10 0.92
CA VAL A 128 6.09 -23.32 2.07
C VAL A 128 4.57 -23.11 1.92
N PRO A 129 3.79 -23.21 3.01
CA PRO A 129 2.36 -22.94 2.97
C PRO A 129 2.07 -21.53 2.43
N VAL A 130 1.07 -21.44 1.55
CA VAL A 130 0.63 -20.16 0.99
C VAL A 130 0.02 -19.29 2.08
N CYS A 131 0.47 -18.02 2.19
CA CYS A 131 -0.05 -17.07 3.16
C CYS A 131 -1.56 -16.85 2.97
N THR A 132 -2.36 -16.97 4.03
CA THR A 132 -3.81 -16.88 3.99
C THR A 132 -4.37 -15.47 4.09
N ASP A 133 -3.58 -14.51 4.52
CA ASP A 133 -4.00 -13.13 4.79
C ASP A 133 -4.53 -12.41 3.55
N TYR A 134 -4.01 -12.80 2.38
CA TYR A 134 -4.42 -12.24 1.09
C TYR A 134 -5.52 -13.03 0.36
N ASN A 135 -6.19 -13.97 1.04
CA ASN A 135 -7.23 -14.79 0.40
C ASN A 135 -8.41 -13.97 -0.15
N ALA A 136 -8.74 -12.85 0.49
CA ALA A 136 -9.76 -11.94 0.00
C ALA A 136 -9.35 -11.31 -1.35
N MET A 137 -8.09 -10.95 -1.53
CA MET A 137 -7.56 -10.40 -2.76
C MET A 137 -7.57 -11.45 -3.89
N ARG A 138 -7.16 -12.69 -3.60
CA ARG A 138 -7.16 -13.80 -4.59
C ARG A 138 -8.56 -14.10 -5.16
N LYS A 139 -9.61 -13.85 -4.37
CA LYS A 139 -11.01 -14.09 -4.79
C LYS A 139 -11.59 -12.93 -5.59
N GLN A 140 -10.93 -11.78 -5.64
CA GLN A 140 -11.44 -10.65 -6.38
C GLN A 140 -11.33 -10.87 -7.88
N LYS A 141 -12.47 -10.63 -8.58
CA LYS A 141 -12.48 -10.48 -10.02
C LYS A 141 -12.27 -9.01 -10.32
N LEU A 142 -11.20 -8.68 -11.01
CA LEU A 142 -11.00 -7.32 -11.51
C LEU A 142 -12.02 -7.08 -12.64
N ASP A 143 -12.97 -6.16 -12.41
CA ASP A 143 -13.90 -5.74 -13.45
C ASP A 143 -13.13 -5.08 -14.60
N LYS A 144 -13.37 -5.56 -15.81
CA LYS A 144 -12.72 -5.05 -17.04
C LYS A 144 -13.17 -3.63 -17.44
N SER A 145 -13.97 -2.96 -16.63
CA SER A 145 -14.60 -1.68 -16.96
C SER A 145 -13.76 -0.43 -16.63
N GLY A 146 -12.50 -0.57 -16.28
CA GLY A 146 -11.55 0.54 -16.19
C GLY A 146 -10.75 0.65 -17.48
N SER A 147 -11.02 1.66 -18.29
CA SER A 147 -10.39 1.93 -19.58
C SER A 147 -8.92 2.34 -19.47
N ASP A 148 -8.07 1.44 -18.99
CA ASP A 148 -6.63 1.60 -19.18
C ASP A 148 -6.11 0.37 -19.93
N LYS A 149 -5.82 0.59 -21.22
CA LYS A 149 -5.46 -0.43 -22.22
C LYS A 149 -4.09 -1.09 -21.98
N ARG A 150 -3.63 -1.17 -20.71
CA ARG A 150 -2.38 -1.86 -20.32
C ARG A 150 -2.61 -2.75 -19.10
N SER A 151 -3.60 -3.66 -19.19
CA SER A 151 -3.78 -4.64 -18.11
C SER A 151 -2.77 -5.79 -18.28
N ALA A 152 -1.74 -5.76 -17.48
CA ALA A 152 -0.73 -6.80 -17.35
C ALA A 152 -1.26 -8.14 -16.77
N VAL A 153 -2.56 -8.25 -16.53
CA VAL A 153 -3.17 -9.46 -15.95
C VAL A 153 -3.23 -10.64 -16.93
N GLY A 154 -3.10 -10.37 -18.24
CA GLY A 154 -3.10 -11.44 -19.26
C GLY A 154 -1.79 -12.21 -19.40
N ILE A 155 -0.70 -11.74 -18.80
CA ILE A 155 0.64 -12.31 -19.04
C ILE A 155 1.02 -13.38 -18.00
N CYS A 156 0.48 -13.32 -16.79
CA CYS A 156 0.80 -14.32 -15.77
C CYS A 156 0.12 -15.68 -15.95
N GLN A 157 -1.01 -15.76 -16.68
CA GLN A 157 -1.71 -17.05 -16.85
C GLN A 157 -1.13 -17.93 -17.97
N ASN A 158 -0.40 -17.38 -18.95
CA ASN A 158 0.03 -18.16 -20.13
C ASN A 158 1.54 -18.47 -20.22
N ARG A 159 2.35 -18.09 -19.25
CA ARG A 159 3.81 -18.40 -19.26
C ARG A 159 4.30 -19.31 -18.12
N LEU A 160 3.41 -19.74 -17.23
CA LEU A 160 3.80 -20.63 -16.12
C LEU A 160 3.45 -22.12 -16.40
N TYR A 161 2.99 -22.46 -17.62
CA TYR A 161 2.66 -23.84 -18.00
C TYR A 161 3.28 -24.26 -19.33
N THR A 162 4.57 -23.99 -19.53
CA THR A 162 5.39 -24.73 -20.53
C THR A 162 6.77 -25.00 -19.96
#